data_3d49490aa6aaf3b3664f766d9b407e25
#
_entry.id   3d49490aa6aaf3b3664f766d9b407e25
#
_cell.length_a   1.000
_cell.length_b   1.000
_cell.length_c   1.000
_cell.angle_alpha   90.00
_cell.angle_beta   90.00
_cell.angle_gamma   90.00
#
_symmetry.space_group_name_H-M   'P 1'
#
loop_
_entity.id
_entity.type
_entity.pdbx_description
1 polymer ?
#
loop_
_entity_poly.entity_id
_entity_poly.type
_entity_poly.pdbx_seq_one_letter_code
_entity_poly.pdbx_strand_id
1 'polypeptide(L)'
;NKSYQRLGREDIITTPKTPKSNRTIPIPDGLCTCLQEYMSHCYGLQKDDRLFPYTKSFLYHEMEYGCKVSGGKRIRVHDIRHSHASLLVEMGFSPLLIAERLGHEKVQTTMDTYSHLYPNKQVEVARQLDGIMP
;
A
#
# COMPACT_ATOMS: atom_id res chain seq x y z
N ASN A 1 -2.55 13.43 -5.26
CA ASN A 1 -2.10 14.68 -5.86
C ASN A 1 -1.39 15.63 -4.87
N LYS A 2 -1.27 15.26 -3.60
CA LYS A 2 -0.57 16.04 -2.57
C LYS A 2 0.45 15.15 -1.86
N SER A 3 1.61 15.70 -1.50
CA SER A 3 2.62 15.06 -0.65
C SER A 3 2.74 15.87 0.64
N TYR A 4 2.65 15.20 1.77
CA TYR A 4 2.77 15.80 3.07
C TYR A 4 4.11 15.45 3.72
N GLN A 5 4.75 16.44 4.28
CA GLN A 5 5.92 16.26 5.13
C GLN A 5 5.90 17.26 6.28
N ARG A 6 6.48 16.90 7.41
CA ARG A 6 6.66 17.80 8.55
C ARG A 6 8.14 18.07 8.71
N LEU A 7 8.51 19.34 8.58
CA LEU A 7 9.87 19.82 8.80
C LEU A 7 9.88 20.69 10.06
N GLY A 8 10.63 20.25 11.06
CA GLY A 8 10.58 20.89 12.36
C GLY A 8 9.18 20.78 12.98
N ARG A 9 8.50 21.93 13.17
CA ARG A 9 7.13 22.03 13.69
C ARG A 9 6.10 22.42 12.64
N GLU A 10 6.52 22.63 11.39
CA GLU A 10 5.66 23.10 10.31
C GLU A 10 5.22 21.97 9.39
N ASP A 11 3.94 21.97 9.04
CA ASP A 11 3.35 21.04 8.09
C ASP A 11 3.48 21.61 6.68
N ILE A 12 4.17 20.89 5.80
CA ILE A 12 4.42 21.31 4.43
C ILE A 12 3.68 20.36 3.48
N ILE A 13 2.81 20.94 2.65
CA ILE A 13 2.09 20.22 1.60
C ILE A 13 2.67 20.65 0.26
N THR A 14 3.16 19.68 -0.51
CA THR A 14 3.73 19.89 -1.84
C THR A 14 3.07 18.99 -2.87
N THR A 15 3.37 19.22 -4.13
CA THR A 15 3.05 18.25 -5.19
C THR A 15 3.92 17.00 -5.06
N PRO A 16 3.45 15.83 -5.48
CA PRO A 16 4.26 14.62 -5.53
C PRO A 16 5.52 14.79 -6.41
N LYS A 17 6.62 14.13 -6.04
CA LYS A 17 7.90 14.25 -6.73
C LYS A 17 7.91 13.67 -8.16
N THR A 18 7.07 12.68 -8.42
CA THR A 18 7.01 12.01 -9.73
C THR A 18 5.58 11.99 -10.28
N PRO A 19 5.39 12.02 -11.61
CA PRO A 19 4.06 11.93 -12.21
C PRO A 19 3.25 10.70 -11.76
N LYS A 20 3.89 9.54 -11.64
CA LYS A 20 3.23 8.29 -11.18
C LYS A 20 2.83 8.28 -9.72
N SER A 21 3.35 9.21 -8.93
CA SER A 21 2.89 9.42 -7.55
C SER A 21 1.53 10.10 -7.49
N ASN A 22 1.10 10.77 -8.57
CA ASN A 22 -0.22 11.35 -8.71
C ASN A 22 -1.15 10.30 -9.34
N ARG A 23 -1.87 9.54 -8.51
CA ARG A 23 -2.73 8.46 -8.94
C ARG A 23 -4.01 8.36 -8.12
N THR A 24 -5.03 7.76 -8.71
CA THR A 24 -6.27 7.36 -8.03
C THR A 24 -6.23 5.86 -7.79
N ILE A 25 -6.50 5.43 -6.57
CA ILE A 25 -6.52 4.03 -6.18
C ILE A 25 -7.93 3.70 -5.71
N PRO A 26 -8.67 2.82 -6.40
CA PRO A 26 -9.93 2.28 -5.88
C PRO A 26 -9.68 1.53 -4.56
N ILE A 27 -10.53 1.78 -3.58
CA ILE A 27 -10.48 1.11 -2.28
C ILE A 27 -11.71 0.22 -2.11
N PRO A 28 -11.62 -0.90 -1.35
CA PRO A 28 -12.75 -1.78 -1.11
C PRO A 28 -13.91 -1.07 -0.38
N ASP A 29 -15.15 -1.46 -0.66
CA ASP A 29 -16.35 -0.88 -0.05
C ASP A 29 -16.34 -0.98 1.48
N GLY A 30 -15.86 -2.11 2.03
CA GLY A 30 -15.69 -2.27 3.47
C GLY A 30 -14.76 -1.22 4.09
N LEU A 31 -13.67 -0.86 3.38
CA LEU A 31 -12.78 0.22 3.84
C LEU A 31 -13.45 1.60 3.73
N CYS A 32 -14.26 1.82 2.67
CA CYS A 32 -15.06 3.04 2.55
C CYS A 32 -16.00 3.21 3.73
N THR A 33 -16.72 2.14 4.12
CA THR A 33 -17.63 2.12 5.26
C THR A 33 -16.89 2.45 6.58
N CYS A 34 -15.75 1.78 6.84
CA CYS A 34 -14.93 2.06 8.03
C CYS A 34 -14.44 3.51 8.07
N LEU A 35 -14.04 4.08 6.93
CA LEU A 35 -13.60 5.48 6.86
C LEU A 35 -14.75 6.45 7.10
N GLN A 36 -15.94 6.18 6.56
CA GLN A 36 -17.13 6.99 6.80
C GLN A 36 -17.53 6.98 8.27
N GLU A 37 -17.52 5.80 8.89
CA GLU A 37 -17.78 5.66 10.33
C GLU A 37 -16.75 6.43 11.15
N TYR A 38 -15.46 6.28 10.86
CA TYR A 38 -14.41 7.05 11.52
C TYR A 38 -14.64 8.57 11.38
N MET A 39 -14.94 9.04 10.17
CA MET A 39 -15.20 10.47 9.92
C MET A 39 -16.41 10.98 10.69
N SER A 40 -17.46 10.17 10.87
CA SER A 40 -18.64 10.56 11.64
C SER A 40 -18.36 10.79 13.14
N HIS A 41 -17.30 10.19 13.67
CA HIS A 41 -16.82 10.39 15.05
C HIS A 41 -15.85 11.56 15.18
N CYS A 42 -15.37 12.14 14.07
CA CYS A 42 -14.46 13.29 14.09
C CYS A 42 -15.26 14.59 14.22
N TYR A 43 -15.18 15.23 15.39
CA TYR A 43 -15.88 16.50 15.61
C TYR A 43 -15.26 17.63 14.77
N GLY A 44 -16.11 18.38 14.07
CA GLY A 44 -15.71 19.59 13.35
C GLY A 44 -14.82 19.35 12.11
N LEU A 45 -14.70 18.11 11.61
CA LEU A 45 -13.89 17.78 10.44
C LEU A 45 -14.37 18.55 9.20
N GLN A 46 -13.49 19.33 8.60
CA GLN A 46 -13.74 20.08 7.37
C GLN A 46 -13.20 19.32 6.14
N LYS A 47 -13.68 19.69 4.95
CA LYS A 47 -13.33 19.03 3.69
C LYS A 47 -11.82 19.00 3.39
N ASP A 48 -11.10 20.03 3.81
CA ASP A 48 -9.66 20.17 3.56
C ASP A 48 -8.79 19.74 4.75
N ASP A 49 -9.40 19.27 5.84
CA ASP A 49 -8.67 18.78 6.99
C ASP A 49 -7.95 17.46 6.70
N ARG A 50 -6.87 17.23 7.46
CA ARG A 50 -6.21 15.92 7.44
C ARG A 50 -7.04 14.92 8.21
N LEU A 51 -7.46 13.85 7.53
CA LEU A 51 -8.24 12.78 8.16
C LEU A 51 -7.49 12.12 9.33
N PHE A 52 -6.17 11.96 9.20
CA PHE A 52 -5.29 11.39 10.24
C PHE A 52 -4.22 12.41 10.65
N PRO A 53 -4.49 13.27 11.64
CA PRO A 53 -3.58 14.35 12.05
C PRO A 53 -2.40 13.85 12.91
N TYR A 54 -2.03 12.59 12.79
CA TYR A 54 -0.96 11.98 13.58
C TYR A 54 0.42 12.30 13.02
N THR A 55 1.40 12.39 13.94
CA THR A 55 2.81 12.55 13.56
C THR A 55 3.43 11.21 13.16
N LYS A 56 4.54 11.28 12.43
CA LYS A 56 5.31 10.09 12.08
C LYS A 56 5.79 9.32 13.32
N SER A 57 6.25 10.05 14.34
CA SER A 57 6.67 9.44 15.63
C SER A 57 5.53 8.67 16.29
N PHE A 58 4.33 9.25 16.33
CA PHE A 58 3.15 8.57 16.88
C PHE A 58 2.92 7.22 16.18
N LEU A 59 2.88 7.20 14.84
CA LEU A 59 2.67 5.97 14.08
C LEU A 59 3.76 4.91 14.34
N TYR A 60 5.01 5.33 14.53
CA TYR A 60 6.08 4.40 14.87
C TYR A 60 5.92 3.82 16.29
N HIS A 61 5.56 4.64 17.25
CA HIS A 61 5.31 4.18 18.63
C HIS A 61 4.13 3.22 18.70
N GLU A 62 3.02 3.54 18.04
CA GLU A 62 1.85 2.65 18.00
C GLU A 62 2.16 1.32 17.32
N MET A 63 2.94 1.33 16.23
CA MET A 63 3.38 0.10 15.56
C MET A 63 4.26 -0.75 16.48
N GLU A 64 5.23 -0.14 17.16
CA GLU A 64 6.11 -0.84 18.08
C GLU A 64 5.34 -1.41 19.29
N TYR A 65 4.42 -0.64 19.84
CA TYR A 65 3.53 -1.08 20.92
C TYR A 65 2.66 -2.26 20.47
N GLY A 66 2.01 -2.16 19.32
CA GLY A 66 1.19 -3.24 18.75
C GLY A 66 1.97 -4.53 18.54
N CYS A 67 3.18 -4.46 17.98
CA CYS A 67 4.06 -5.62 17.82
C CYS A 67 4.42 -6.26 19.17
N LYS A 68 4.71 -5.43 20.17
CA LYS A 68 5.07 -5.90 21.52
C LYS A 68 3.90 -6.60 22.22
N VAL A 69 2.71 -6.02 22.15
CA VAL A 69 1.51 -6.56 22.82
C VAL A 69 1.01 -7.83 22.16
N SER A 70 1.07 -7.91 20.82
CA SER A 70 0.67 -9.11 20.07
C SER A 70 1.67 -10.25 20.12
N GLY A 71 2.88 -10.03 20.65
CA GLY A 71 3.98 -10.99 20.55
C GLY A 71 4.50 -11.21 19.13
N GLY A 72 4.07 -10.38 18.19
CA GLY A 72 4.46 -10.46 16.78
C GLY A 72 5.87 -9.93 16.51
N LYS A 73 6.38 -10.26 15.32
CA LYS A 73 7.65 -9.72 14.85
C LYS A 73 7.57 -8.21 14.74
N ARG A 74 8.60 -7.49 15.18
CA ARG A 74 8.72 -6.05 14.98
C ARG A 74 8.78 -5.72 13.49
N ILE A 75 7.83 -4.92 13.03
CA ILE A 75 7.75 -4.40 11.67
C ILE A 75 7.73 -2.87 11.68
N ARG A 76 8.18 -2.26 10.61
CA ARG A 76 8.11 -0.80 10.41
C ARG A 76 6.80 -0.43 9.72
N VAL A 77 6.38 0.81 9.84
CA VAL A 77 5.20 1.34 9.11
C VAL A 77 5.31 1.11 7.59
N HIS A 78 6.53 1.20 7.03
CA HIS A 78 6.76 0.94 5.59
C HIS A 78 6.57 -0.54 5.22
N ASP A 79 6.79 -1.46 6.16
CA ASP A 79 6.65 -2.90 5.91
C ASP A 79 5.18 -3.29 5.66
N ILE A 80 4.20 -2.48 6.09
CA ILE A 80 2.78 -2.63 5.71
C ILE A 80 2.60 -2.53 4.19
N ARG A 81 3.35 -1.63 3.54
CA ARG A 81 3.34 -1.53 2.07
C ARG A 81 3.91 -2.79 1.42
N HIS A 82 4.96 -3.37 1.98
CA HIS A 82 5.52 -4.65 1.51
C HIS A 82 4.51 -5.79 1.71
N SER A 83 3.85 -5.86 2.86
CA SER A 83 2.81 -6.85 3.13
C SER A 83 1.64 -6.75 2.14
N HIS A 84 1.21 -5.52 1.81
CA HIS A 84 0.18 -5.31 0.80
C HIS A 84 0.62 -5.79 -0.58
N ALA A 85 1.85 -5.50 -0.99
CA ALA A 85 2.39 -5.98 -2.27
C ALA A 85 2.47 -7.50 -2.32
N SER A 86 2.99 -8.15 -1.25
CA SER A 86 3.08 -9.61 -1.16
C SER A 86 1.72 -10.29 -1.22
N LEU A 87 0.71 -9.72 -0.55
CA LEU A 87 -0.67 -10.20 -0.63
C LEU A 87 -1.21 -10.14 -2.07
N LEU A 88 -0.95 -9.06 -2.79
CA LEU A 88 -1.37 -8.93 -4.20
C LEU A 88 -0.67 -9.94 -5.12
N VAL A 89 0.62 -10.24 -4.86
CA VAL A 89 1.34 -11.30 -5.57
C VAL A 89 0.70 -12.67 -5.30
N GLU A 90 0.40 -12.97 -4.04
CA GLU A 90 -0.25 -14.22 -3.63
C GLU A 90 -1.65 -14.37 -4.26
N MET A 91 -2.38 -13.26 -4.38
CA MET A 91 -3.67 -13.22 -5.11
C MET A 91 -3.53 -13.35 -6.63
N GLY A 92 -2.31 -13.43 -7.16
CA GLY A 92 -2.03 -13.65 -8.59
C GLY A 92 -2.07 -12.40 -9.46
N PHE A 93 -2.09 -11.20 -8.88
CA PHE A 93 -2.05 -9.97 -9.66
C PHE A 93 -0.70 -9.74 -10.34
N SER A 94 -0.73 -9.15 -11.54
CA SER A 94 0.48 -8.90 -12.32
C SER A 94 1.41 -7.87 -11.67
N PRO A 95 2.73 -7.98 -11.87
CA PRO A 95 3.69 -6.99 -11.38
C PRO A 95 3.41 -5.57 -11.88
N LEU A 96 2.86 -5.44 -13.08
CA LEU A 96 2.49 -4.14 -13.66
C LEU A 96 1.39 -3.47 -12.84
N LEU A 97 0.31 -4.19 -12.55
CA LEU A 97 -0.82 -3.68 -11.76
C LEU A 97 -0.38 -3.33 -10.33
N ILE A 98 0.49 -4.15 -9.74
CA ILE A 98 1.05 -3.87 -8.41
C ILE A 98 1.91 -2.60 -8.44
N ALA A 99 2.76 -2.44 -9.46
CA ALA A 99 3.59 -1.24 -9.62
C ALA A 99 2.73 0.04 -9.75
N GLU A 100 1.67 -0.01 -10.57
CA GLU A 100 0.71 1.10 -10.71
C GLU A 100 0.05 1.45 -9.39
N ARG A 101 -0.51 0.45 -8.70
CA ARG A 101 -1.20 0.63 -7.42
C ARG A 101 -0.27 1.21 -6.36
N LEU A 102 0.98 0.76 -6.31
CA LEU A 102 1.99 1.26 -5.38
C LEU A 102 2.60 2.60 -5.83
N GLY A 103 2.47 3.00 -7.10
CA GLY A 103 3.06 4.20 -7.67
C GLY A 103 4.57 4.07 -7.85
N HIS A 104 5.05 2.88 -8.22
CA HIS A 104 6.44 2.70 -8.61
C HIS A 104 6.68 3.32 -9.99
N GLU A 105 7.75 4.09 -10.12
CA GLU A 105 8.15 4.73 -11.38
C GLU A 105 8.40 3.69 -12.48
N LYS A 106 9.04 2.58 -12.11
CA LYS A 106 9.36 1.46 -12.99
C LYS A 106 8.79 0.16 -12.44
N VAL A 107 8.22 -0.66 -13.31
CA VAL A 107 7.77 -2.02 -12.95
C VAL A 107 8.94 -2.86 -12.42
N GLN A 108 10.15 -2.61 -12.91
CA GLN A 108 11.37 -3.28 -12.45
C GLN A 108 11.54 -3.22 -10.92
N THR A 109 11.20 -2.10 -10.30
CA THR A 109 11.24 -1.97 -8.82
C THR A 109 10.34 -3.00 -8.12
N THR A 110 9.17 -3.30 -8.70
CA THR A 110 8.27 -4.34 -8.19
C THR A 110 8.86 -5.72 -8.42
N MET A 111 9.40 -5.96 -9.62
CA MET A 111 10.01 -7.25 -9.97
C MET A 111 11.23 -7.55 -9.09
N ASP A 112 12.15 -6.61 -8.94
CA ASP A 112 13.36 -6.79 -8.12
C ASP A 112 13.04 -7.12 -6.66
N THR A 113 11.94 -6.55 -6.16
CA THR A 113 11.55 -6.73 -4.75
C THR A 113 10.73 -8.00 -4.52
N TYR A 114 9.84 -8.36 -5.45
CA TYR A 114 8.79 -9.36 -5.20
C TYR A 114 8.80 -10.54 -6.18
N SER A 115 9.74 -10.62 -7.16
CA SER A 115 9.77 -11.70 -8.15
C SER A 115 9.87 -13.07 -7.51
N HIS A 116 10.59 -13.20 -6.41
CA HIS A 116 10.76 -14.46 -5.67
C HIS A 116 9.46 -15.02 -5.07
N LEU A 117 8.42 -14.20 -4.95
CA LEU A 117 7.10 -14.59 -4.46
C LEU A 117 6.20 -15.13 -5.56
N TYR A 118 6.52 -14.89 -6.85
CA TYR A 118 5.71 -15.38 -7.95
C TYR A 118 5.94 -16.89 -8.13
N PRO A 119 4.87 -17.70 -8.15
CA PRO A 119 5.01 -19.14 -8.36
C PRO A 119 5.53 -19.43 -9.77
N ASN A 120 6.36 -20.47 -9.87
CA ASN A 120 6.76 -20.98 -11.17
C ASN A 120 5.59 -21.77 -11.80
N LYS A 121 4.95 -21.19 -12.81
CA LYS A 121 3.79 -21.77 -13.50
C LYS A 121 4.14 -22.49 -14.80
N GLN A 122 5.42 -22.83 -15.06
CA GLN A 122 5.82 -23.45 -16.33
C GLN A 122 5.11 -24.78 -16.61
N VAL A 123 4.89 -25.60 -15.57
CA VAL A 123 4.14 -26.85 -15.70
C VAL A 123 2.67 -26.60 -16.02
N GLU A 124 2.09 -25.57 -15.41
CA GLU A 124 0.70 -25.16 -15.68
C GLU A 124 0.55 -24.66 -17.11
N VAL A 125 1.49 -23.84 -17.59
CA VAL A 125 1.54 -23.37 -18.98
C VAL A 125 1.60 -24.55 -19.94
N ALA A 126 2.48 -25.53 -19.70
CA ALA A 126 2.60 -26.72 -20.54
C ALA A 126 1.27 -27.50 -20.61
N ARG A 127 0.61 -27.75 -19.49
CA ARG A 127 -0.70 -28.42 -19.45
C ARG A 127 -1.80 -27.67 -20.20
N GLN A 128 -1.82 -26.34 -20.09
CA GLN A 128 -2.80 -25.54 -20.80
C GLN A 128 -2.55 -25.55 -22.31
N LEU A 129 -1.30 -25.54 -22.73
CA LEU A 129 -0.94 -25.68 -24.14
C LEU A 129 -1.30 -27.07 -24.72
N ASP A 130 -1.10 -28.14 -23.95
CA ASP A 130 -1.52 -29.50 -24.37
C ASP A 130 -3.03 -29.57 -24.61
N GLY A 131 -3.83 -28.84 -23.84
CA GLY A 131 -5.28 -28.77 -24.03
C GLY A 131 -5.76 -28.00 -25.26
N ILE A 132 -4.87 -27.27 -25.94
CA ILE A 132 -5.15 -26.50 -27.17
C ILE A 132 -4.63 -27.26 -28.42
N MET A 133 -3.74 -28.19 -28.22
CA MET A 133 -3.20 -28.99 -29.34
C MET A 133 -4.24 -30.03 -29.79
N PRO A 134 -4.46 -30.18 -31.11
CA PRO A 134 -5.44 -31.12 -31.66
C PRO A 134 -5.05 -32.59 -31.44
#